data_0f81ae406e0d90d060563b41baf3042c
#
_entry.id   0f81ae406e0d90d060563b41baf3042c
#
_cell.length_a   1.000
_cell.length_b   1.000
_cell.length_c   1.000
_cell.angle_alpha   90.00
_cell.angle_beta   90.00
_cell.angle_gamma   90.00
#
_symmetry.space_group_name_H-M   'P 1'
#
loop_
_entity.id
_entity.type
_entity.pdbx_description
1 polymer ?
#
loop_
_entity_poly.entity_id
_entity_poly.type
_entity_poly.pdbx_seq_one_letter_code
_entity_poly.pdbx_strand_id
1 'polypeptide(L)'
;MSNAKQCKKLQSWPTNRGDMNVSLQVCSTQTVKGFIVKNPLLILIAAGFGSLALPAHVSAQASPAEAQVNALEGLFGKNAGARRSGAKGVCASGYFVGNEAGRALSSSTAFSGSRVPVIARFSVGGGSPKASDKGRTVRGLALQFDLPGGESWQMANVSAPVFFVARPEQFAPFMQARTADPATGKPDPEKLKAFNEANPETTLQGAFLSKAPIPASYASVNYWGVNAFEFTNAKNESQFVRWHFLPEAGTVGLTDEEIKTMPDDFLVAELRKRVAASPAAFNFTVQLAERSDQLTDPTKVWPNSRKEVSIGRLVIDGVAPGVGGSCELITFNPVALPKGIKPSQDPVLLARATPYVISLSRRLPDAPK
;
A
#
# COMPACT_ATOMS: atom_id res chain seq x y z
N MET A 1 9.21 23.23 -48.01
CA MET A 1 8.51 21.99 -48.42
C MET A 1 7.70 21.48 -47.25
N SER A 2 6.40 21.49 -47.40
CA SER A 2 5.40 21.27 -46.35
C SER A 2 5.26 19.79 -46.02
N ASN A 3 5.42 19.40 -44.75
CA ASN A 3 5.13 18.05 -44.26
C ASN A 3 3.64 17.94 -43.93
N ALA A 4 2.89 17.22 -44.77
CA ALA A 4 1.51 16.90 -44.50
C ALA A 4 1.42 15.72 -43.50
N LYS A 5 0.76 15.93 -42.37
CA LYS A 5 0.41 14.89 -41.40
C LYS A 5 -0.91 14.24 -41.85
N GLN A 6 -0.89 12.92 -42.10
CA GLN A 6 -2.11 12.17 -42.28
C GLN A 6 -2.58 11.53 -41.00
N CYS A 7 -3.76 11.92 -40.51
CA CYS A 7 -4.42 11.30 -39.35
C CYS A 7 -5.63 10.48 -39.83
N LYS A 8 -5.75 9.22 -39.42
CA LYS A 8 -6.92 8.38 -39.64
C LYS A 8 -7.87 8.42 -38.44
N LYS A 9 -9.16 8.67 -38.72
CA LYS A 9 -10.26 8.53 -37.75
C LYS A 9 -10.57 7.05 -37.54
N LEU A 10 -10.59 6.58 -36.34
CA LEU A 10 -11.10 5.26 -35.93
C LEU A 10 -12.56 5.39 -35.49
N GLN A 11 -13.36 4.39 -35.86
CA GLN A 11 -14.82 4.31 -35.67
C GLN A 11 -15.20 4.37 -34.18
N SER A 12 -16.25 5.12 -33.89
CA SER A 12 -16.87 5.26 -32.58
C SER A 12 -17.80 4.08 -32.27
N TRP A 13 -17.71 3.54 -31.05
CA TRP A 13 -18.70 2.60 -30.51
C TRP A 13 -19.71 3.37 -29.65
N PRO A 14 -20.99 3.03 -29.66
CA PRO A 14 -21.99 3.75 -28.87
C PRO A 14 -21.95 3.29 -27.42
N THR A 15 -21.73 4.23 -26.49
CA THR A 15 -21.99 4.04 -25.07
C THR A 15 -23.29 4.74 -24.71
N ASN A 16 -24.19 4.00 -24.09
CA ASN A 16 -25.47 4.47 -23.60
C ASN A 16 -25.27 5.20 -22.26
N ARG A 17 -25.03 6.51 -22.30
CA ARG A 17 -25.33 7.56 -21.30
C ARG A 17 -24.58 8.86 -21.65
N GLY A 18 -25.36 9.92 -21.74
CA GLY A 18 -25.12 11.36 -21.86
C GLY A 18 -23.68 11.89 -21.95
N ASP A 19 -23.43 12.54 -23.04
CA ASP A 19 -22.49 13.65 -23.31
C ASP A 19 -21.18 13.77 -22.54
N MET A 20 -20.13 13.18 -23.15
CA MET A 20 -18.82 13.83 -23.31
C MET A 20 -18.03 13.12 -24.41
N ASN A 21 -17.88 13.80 -25.58
CA ASN A 21 -17.05 13.33 -26.69
C ASN A 21 -15.56 13.58 -26.34
N VAL A 22 -14.83 12.51 -25.97
CA VAL A 22 -13.37 12.56 -25.89
C VAL A 22 -12.81 11.85 -27.11
N SER A 23 -12.23 12.61 -28.04
CA SER A 23 -11.51 12.08 -29.21
C SER A 23 -10.03 11.94 -28.88
N LEU A 24 -9.54 10.70 -28.84
CA LEU A 24 -8.10 10.39 -28.76
C LEU A 24 -7.50 10.38 -30.18
N GLN A 25 -6.57 11.30 -30.46
CA GLN A 25 -5.78 11.30 -31.70
C GLN A 25 -4.40 10.69 -31.44
N VAL A 26 -4.09 9.59 -32.15
CA VAL A 26 -2.75 9.00 -32.15
C VAL A 26 -2.05 9.36 -33.46
N CYS A 27 -0.94 10.10 -33.37
CA CYS A 27 -0.10 10.43 -34.51
C CYS A 27 1.17 9.57 -34.47
N SER A 28 1.44 8.83 -35.56
CA SER A 28 2.70 8.07 -35.72
C SER A 28 3.65 8.82 -36.65
N THR A 29 4.92 8.90 -36.23
CA THR A 29 6.03 9.40 -37.07
C THR A 29 6.64 8.25 -37.84
N GLN A 30 6.62 8.32 -39.17
CA GLN A 30 7.38 7.41 -40.04
C GLN A 30 8.73 8.04 -40.38
N THR A 31 9.80 7.26 -40.20
CA THR A 31 11.18 7.61 -40.59
C THR A 31 11.36 7.31 -42.07
N VAL A 32 11.77 8.32 -42.83
CA VAL A 32 12.06 8.18 -44.27
C VAL A 32 13.47 7.64 -44.46
N LYS A 33 13.60 6.57 -45.25
CA LYS A 33 14.87 6.00 -45.71
C LYS A 33 15.47 6.77 -46.91
N GLY A 34 16.77 6.99 -46.81
CA GLY A 34 17.71 6.81 -47.92
C GLY A 34 17.84 7.91 -48.95
N PHE A 35 18.99 8.59 -48.95
CA PHE A 35 19.59 9.16 -50.16
C PHE A 35 20.93 8.49 -50.39
N ILE A 36 21.06 7.83 -51.57
CA ILE A 36 22.28 7.25 -52.08
C ILE A 36 23.02 8.36 -52.84
N VAL A 37 24.23 8.71 -52.40
CA VAL A 37 25.18 9.49 -53.21
C VAL A 37 26.29 8.52 -53.67
N LYS A 38 26.38 8.31 -54.97
CA LYS A 38 27.48 7.62 -55.65
C LYS A 38 28.61 8.64 -55.87
N ASN A 39 29.79 8.37 -55.37
CA ASN A 39 31.05 8.78 -56.02
C ASN A 39 32.16 7.84 -55.62
N PRO A 40 32.98 7.34 -56.57
CA PRO A 40 34.06 6.43 -56.30
C PRO A 40 35.36 7.20 -56.22
N LEU A 41 36.21 6.98 -55.22
CA LEU A 41 37.65 7.00 -55.41
C LEU A 41 38.43 6.47 -54.19
N LEU A 42 39.35 5.56 -54.50
CA LEU A 42 40.57 5.15 -53.82
C LEU A 42 40.48 4.34 -52.52
N ILE A 43 40.82 3.08 -52.75
CA ILE A 43 41.20 2.05 -51.80
C ILE A 43 42.58 2.40 -51.19
N LEU A 44 42.62 2.51 -49.84
CA LEU A 44 43.82 2.31 -49.07
C LEU A 44 43.50 1.26 -48.01
N ILE A 45 44.06 0.04 -48.20
CA ILE A 45 43.96 -1.05 -47.27
C ILE A 45 44.93 -0.78 -46.13
N ALA A 46 44.44 -0.37 -44.98
CA ALA A 46 45.13 -0.43 -43.71
C ALA A 46 44.50 -1.57 -42.92
N ALA A 47 45.24 -2.68 -42.76
CA ALA A 47 44.87 -3.77 -41.90
C ALA A 47 44.94 -3.31 -40.44
N GLY A 48 43.82 -2.79 -39.91
CA GLY A 48 43.64 -2.51 -38.49
C GLY A 48 42.93 -3.68 -37.84
N PHE A 49 43.61 -4.36 -36.91
CA PHE A 49 42.98 -5.30 -35.97
C PHE A 49 41.91 -4.54 -35.16
N GLY A 50 40.68 -4.54 -35.63
CA GLY A 50 39.56 -4.05 -34.91
C GLY A 50 39.18 -5.02 -33.80
N SER A 51 39.60 -4.70 -32.57
CA SER A 51 39.03 -5.35 -31.37
C SER A 51 37.52 -5.15 -31.38
N LEU A 52 36.77 -6.23 -31.64
CA LEU A 52 35.33 -6.29 -31.43
C LEU A 52 35.08 -6.10 -29.93
N ALA A 53 34.90 -4.88 -29.50
CA ALA A 53 34.34 -4.58 -28.17
C ALA A 53 32.88 -5.06 -28.18
N LEU A 54 32.63 -6.22 -27.57
CA LEU A 54 31.31 -6.66 -27.24
C LEU A 54 30.65 -5.58 -26.37
N PRO A 55 29.40 -5.16 -26.68
CA PRO A 55 28.73 -4.22 -25.80
C PRO A 55 28.59 -4.87 -24.42
N ALA A 56 29.24 -4.30 -23.42
CA ALA A 56 29.04 -4.67 -22.05
C ALA A 56 27.55 -4.47 -21.76
N HIS A 57 26.81 -5.56 -21.47
CA HIS A 57 25.45 -5.48 -20.99
C HIS A 57 25.53 -4.82 -19.61
N VAL A 58 25.31 -3.50 -19.58
CA VAL A 58 25.07 -2.78 -18.33
C VAL A 58 23.76 -3.33 -17.80
N SER A 59 23.85 -4.26 -16.88
CA SER A 59 22.69 -4.72 -16.11
C SER A 59 22.18 -3.51 -15.33
N ALA A 60 21.04 -2.97 -15.72
CA ALA A 60 20.44 -1.85 -15.02
C ALA A 60 20.16 -2.27 -13.57
N GLN A 61 20.84 -1.63 -12.62
CA GLN A 61 20.62 -1.88 -11.19
C GLN A 61 19.17 -1.55 -10.85
N ALA A 62 18.48 -2.47 -10.15
CA ALA A 62 17.11 -2.27 -9.73
C ALA A 62 16.97 -0.97 -8.90
N SER A 63 15.95 -0.19 -9.18
CA SER A 63 15.65 1.01 -8.38
C SER A 63 15.36 0.61 -6.92
N PRO A 64 15.50 1.51 -5.94
CA PRO A 64 15.19 1.23 -4.53
C PRO A 64 13.77 0.67 -4.34
N ALA A 65 12.80 1.16 -5.10
CA ALA A 65 11.42 0.67 -5.07
C ALA A 65 11.28 -0.75 -5.62
N GLU A 66 11.96 -1.06 -6.72
CA GLU A 66 12.02 -2.43 -7.27
C GLU A 66 12.74 -3.38 -6.32
N ALA A 67 13.82 -2.94 -5.67
CA ALA A 67 14.53 -3.73 -4.68
C ALA A 67 13.63 -4.13 -3.49
N GLN A 68 12.74 -3.23 -3.03
CA GLN A 68 11.74 -3.53 -2.01
C GLN A 68 10.75 -4.60 -2.47
N VAL A 69 10.21 -4.49 -3.67
CA VAL A 69 9.27 -5.48 -4.23
C VAL A 69 9.96 -6.82 -4.48
N ASN A 70 11.19 -6.81 -5.01
CA ASN A 70 12.02 -8.01 -5.20
C ASN A 70 12.30 -8.72 -3.87
N ALA A 71 12.58 -7.98 -2.80
CA ALA A 71 12.82 -8.54 -1.48
C ALA A 71 11.57 -9.20 -0.89
N LEU A 72 10.38 -8.62 -1.12
CA LEU A 72 9.11 -9.27 -0.76
C LEU A 72 8.89 -10.57 -1.56
N GLU A 73 9.15 -10.56 -2.87
CA GLU A 73 9.06 -11.76 -3.71
C GLU A 73 10.10 -12.82 -3.31
N GLY A 74 11.29 -12.42 -2.87
CA GLY A 74 12.32 -13.32 -2.33
C GLY A 74 11.88 -14.01 -1.05
N LEU A 75 11.24 -13.26 -0.13
CA LEU A 75 10.78 -13.79 1.16
C LEU A 75 9.53 -14.66 1.04
N PHE A 76 8.54 -14.25 0.24
CA PHE A 76 7.21 -14.87 0.21
C PHE A 76 6.93 -15.66 -1.07
N GLY A 77 7.83 -15.63 -2.05
CA GLY A 77 7.62 -16.20 -3.38
C GLY A 77 6.81 -15.27 -4.31
N LYS A 78 6.85 -15.57 -5.59
CA LYS A 78 6.05 -14.91 -6.63
C LYS A 78 4.69 -15.59 -6.69
N ASN A 79 3.72 -15.05 -5.97
CA ASN A 79 2.34 -15.53 -6.00
C ASN A 79 1.57 -14.81 -7.10
N ALA A 80 1.18 -15.54 -8.17
CA ALA A 80 0.46 -15.00 -9.33
C ALA A 80 -0.84 -14.30 -8.89
N GLY A 81 -1.13 -13.13 -9.47
CA GLY A 81 -2.31 -12.32 -9.17
C GLY A 81 -2.35 -11.71 -7.76
N ALA A 82 -1.49 -12.15 -6.83
CA ALA A 82 -1.53 -11.72 -5.44
C ALA A 82 -0.71 -10.45 -5.18
N ARG A 83 -1.13 -9.67 -4.18
CA ARG A 83 -0.35 -8.55 -3.64
C ARG A 83 0.96 -9.05 -3.06
N ARG A 84 2.04 -8.26 -3.18
CA ARG A 84 3.35 -8.62 -2.63
C ARG A 84 3.42 -8.44 -1.11
N SER A 85 2.46 -7.71 -0.52
CA SER A 85 2.25 -7.63 0.93
C SER A 85 0.74 -7.57 1.22
N GLY A 86 0.29 -8.19 2.30
CA GLY A 86 -1.13 -8.35 2.58
C GLY A 86 -1.83 -9.22 1.52
N ALA A 87 -1.18 -10.27 1.03
CA ALA A 87 -1.67 -11.09 -0.08
C ALA A 87 -2.99 -11.78 0.26
N LYS A 88 -3.09 -12.41 1.44
CA LYS A 88 -4.36 -12.95 1.95
C LYS A 88 -5.24 -11.83 2.48
N GLY A 89 -6.44 -11.68 1.96
CA GLY A 89 -7.37 -10.66 2.41
C GLY A 89 -8.71 -10.71 1.70
N VAL A 90 -9.60 -9.79 2.07
CA VAL A 90 -10.96 -9.70 1.56
C VAL A 90 -11.36 -8.25 1.33
N CYS A 91 -12.05 -7.98 0.22
CA CYS A 91 -12.68 -6.68 -0.04
C CYS A 91 -13.92 -6.51 0.83
N ALA A 92 -14.13 -5.31 1.30
CA ALA A 92 -15.31 -4.89 2.04
C ALA A 92 -15.77 -3.51 1.58
N SER A 93 -17.00 -3.16 1.89
CA SER A 93 -17.59 -1.86 1.61
C SER A 93 -18.21 -1.28 2.86
N GLY A 94 -18.45 0.02 2.83
CA GLY A 94 -19.07 0.72 3.91
C GLY A 94 -19.09 2.22 3.68
N TYR A 95 -19.14 2.96 4.76
CA TYR A 95 -19.15 4.42 4.71
C TYR A 95 -18.44 5.01 5.93
N PHE A 96 -18.00 6.24 5.78
CA PHE A 96 -17.45 7.05 6.84
C PHE A 96 -18.37 8.28 7.08
N VAL A 97 -18.49 8.67 8.33
CA VAL A 97 -19.15 9.93 8.74
C VAL A 97 -18.19 10.70 9.62
N GLY A 98 -17.65 11.79 9.08
CA GLY A 98 -16.83 12.74 9.84
C GLY A 98 -17.70 13.58 10.80
N ASN A 99 -17.07 14.11 11.84
CA ASN A 99 -17.74 14.95 12.83
C ASN A 99 -17.15 16.38 12.90
N GLU A 100 -17.68 17.22 13.79
CA GLU A 100 -17.23 18.60 13.97
C GLU A 100 -15.76 18.70 14.43
N ALA A 101 -15.30 17.78 15.26
CA ALA A 101 -13.91 17.75 15.71
C ALA A 101 -12.95 17.48 14.53
N GLY A 102 -13.35 16.60 13.60
CA GLY A 102 -12.60 16.38 12.34
C GLY A 102 -12.57 17.62 11.46
N ARG A 103 -13.71 18.32 11.34
CA ARG A 103 -13.81 19.60 10.59
C ARG A 103 -12.98 20.71 11.21
N ALA A 104 -12.88 20.74 12.52
CA ALA A 104 -12.03 21.71 13.23
C ALA A 104 -10.52 21.49 12.97
N LEU A 105 -10.12 20.26 12.64
CA LEU A 105 -8.72 19.89 12.38
C LEU A 105 -8.35 19.92 10.89
N SER A 106 -9.29 19.59 9.98
CA SER A 106 -9.00 19.51 8.55
C SER A 106 -10.13 20.08 7.70
N SER A 107 -9.77 20.79 6.63
CA SER A 107 -10.68 21.29 5.62
C SER A 107 -11.12 20.24 4.59
N SER A 108 -10.72 18.96 4.78
CA SER A 108 -11.15 17.87 3.90
C SER A 108 -12.66 17.68 3.93
N THR A 109 -13.24 17.45 2.74
CA THR A 109 -14.67 17.13 2.57
C THR A 109 -15.07 15.80 3.24
N ALA A 110 -14.09 14.96 3.61
CA ALA A 110 -14.34 13.78 4.43
C ALA A 110 -15.02 14.09 5.76
N PHE A 111 -14.81 15.30 6.30
CA PHE A 111 -15.38 15.75 7.58
C PHE A 111 -16.64 16.62 7.43
N SER A 112 -17.31 16.57 6.28
CA SER A 112 -18.56 17.34 6.04
C SER A 112 -19.73 16.95 6.95
N GLY A 113 -19.69 15.78 7.57
CA GLY A 113 -20.81 15.19 8.32
C GLY A 113 -21.73 14.33 7.47
N SER A 114 -21.55 14.34 6.15
CA SER A 114 -22.27 13.46 5.23
C SER A 114 -21.63 12.08 5.19
N ARG A 115 -22.41 11.06 4.75
CA ARG A 115 -21.83 9.73 4.49
C ARG A 115 -20.92 9.78 3.29
N VAL A 116 -19.67 9.35 3.48
CA VAL A 116 -18.66 9.17 2.45
C VAL A 116 -18.54 7.68 2.15
N PRO A 117 -18.76 7.22 0.91
CA PRO A 117 -18.57 5.81 0.55
C PRO A 117 -17.11 5.38 0.79
N VAL A 118 -16.94 4.14 1.27
CA VAL A 118 -15.61 3.57 1.56
C VAL A 118 -15.49 2.19 0.94
N ILE A 119 -14.40 1.99 0.19
CA ILE A 119 -13.92 0.66 -0.18
C ILE A 119 -12.83 0.29 0.82
N ALA A 120 -13.00 -0.86 1.46
CA ALA A 120 -12.06 -1.38 2.44
C ALA A 120 -11.43 -2.70 1.98
N ARG A 121 -10.23 -2.98 2.51
CA ARG A 121 -9.61 -4.30 2.37
C ARG A 121 -8.99 -4.72 3.69
N PHE A 122 -9.50 -5.80 4.26
CA PHE A 122 -8.87 -6.48 5.38
C PHE A 122 -7.85 -7.50 4.88
N SER A 123 -6.74 -7.68 5.61
CA SER A 123 -5.69 -8.61 5.19
C SER A 123 -4.86 -9.14 6.35
N VAL A 124 -4.17 -10.25 6.11
CA VAL A 124 -3.08 -10.77 6.96
C VAL A 124 -1.75 -10.26 6.41
N GLY A 125 -0.83 -9.86 7.27
CA GLY A 125 0.51 -9.40 6.87
C GLY A 125 1.31 -10.48 6.13
N GLY A 126 2.16 -10.05 5.20
CA GLY A 126 2.97 -10.94 4.38
C GLY A 126 2.46 -11.13 2.95
N GLY A 127 3.29 -11.76 2.11
CA GLY A 127 3.04 -11.92 0.67
C GLY A 127 2.47 -13.29 0.28
N SER A 128 2.13 -14.15 1.24
CA SER A 128 1.51 -15.45 0.96
C SER A 128 -0.02 -15.37 1.00
N PRO A 129 -0.73 -15.75 -0.08
CA PRO A 129 -2.19 -15.85 -0.09
C PRO A 129 -2.72 -17.00 0.79
N LYS A 130 -1.83 -17.93 1.20
CA LYS A 130 -2.12 -19.06 2.07
C LYS A 130 -1.63 -18.85 3.51
N ALA A 131 -1.34 -17.59 3.91
CA ALA A 131 -0.90 -17.29 5.27
C ALA A 131 -1.98 -17.74 6.28
N SER A 132 -1.53 -18.39 7.37
CA SER A 132 -2.46 -18.78 8.45
C SER A 132 -2.94 -17.54 9.21
N ASP A 133 -4.25 -17.48 9.49
CA ASP A 133 -4.86 -16.44 10.33
C ASP A 133 -4.40 -16.54 11.80
N LYS A 134 -3.82 -17.68 12.21
CA LYS A 134 -3.22 -17.91 13.52
C LYS A 134 -1.81 -17.32 13.66
N GLY A 135 -1.22 -16.82 12.56
CA GLY A 135 0.13 -16.26 12.57
C GLY A 135 0.19 -14.97 13.41
N ARG A 136 1.25 -14.81 14.22
CA ARG A 136 1.55 -13.59 14.97
C ARG A 136 2.15 -12.52 14.05
N THR A 137 1.36 -12.08 13.09
CA THR A 137 1.69 -11.02 12.15
C THR A 137 0.61 -9.93 12.18
N VAL A 138 0.90 -8.77 11.60
CA VAL A 138 -0.08 -7.67 11.54
C VAL A 138 -1.33 -8.07 10.76
N ARG A 139 -2.47 -7.52 11.16
CA ARG A 139 -3.67 -7.43 10.33
C ARG A 139 -3.66 -6.06 9.65
N GLY A 140 -4.09 -6.01 8.40
CA GLY A 140 -4.18 -4.78 7.62
C GLY A 140 -5.61 -4.32 7.49
N LEU A 141 -5.83 -3.00 7.58
CA LEU A 141 -7.05 -2.31 7.17
C LEU A 141 -6.66 -1.22 6.18
N ALA A 142 -6.84 -1.50 4.89
CA ALA A 142 -6.67 -0.51 3.84
C ALA A 142 -8.02 0.09 3.46
N LEU A 143 -8.06 1.40 3.25
CA LEU A 143 -9.28 2.15 3.00
C LEU A 143 -9.09 3.10 1.81
N GLN A 144 -10.13 3.23 1.00
CA GLN A 144 -10.31 4.34 0.07
C GLN A 144 -11.65 5.00 0.37
N PHE A 145 -11.61 6.29 0.63
CA PHE A 145 -12.77 7.16 0.78
C PHE A 145 -13.03 7.83 -0.58
N ASP A 146 -14.22 7.69 -1.09
CA ASP A 146 -14.65 8.31 -2.35
C ASP A 146 -15.28 9.66 -2.04
N LEU A 147 -14.49 10.72 -2.18
CA LEU A 147 -14.86 12.06 -1.80
C LEU A 147 -15.56 12.82 -2.95
N PRO A 148 -16.37 13.84 -2.63
CA PRO A 148 -16.99 14.72 -3.63
C PRO A 148 -15.95 15.33 -4.57
N GLY A 149 -16.34 15.55 -5.83
CA GLY A 149 -15.46 16.13 -6.85
C GLY A 149 -14.43 15.17 -7.43
N GLY A 150 -14.52 13.88 -7.15
CA GLY A 150 -13.59 12.87 -7.66
C GLY A 150 -12.28 12.79 -6.85
N GLU A 151 -12.19 13.48 -5.72
CA GLU A 151 -11.08 13.29 -4.79
C GLU A 151 -11.16 11.93 -4.11
N SER A 152 -10.00 11.38 -3.72
CA SER A 152 -9.96 10.17 -2.92
C SER A 152 -8.95 10.31 -1.78
N TRP A 153 -9.24 9.64 -0.69
CA TRP A 153 -8.30 9.49 0.42
C TRP A 153 -7.97 8.01 0.59
N GLN A 154 -6.71 7.64 0.43
CA GLN A 154 -6.30 6.26 0.61
C GLN A 154 -5.46 6.09 1.87
N MET A 155 -5.67 5.00 2.57
CA MET A 155 -4.97 4.64 3.81
C MET A 155 -4.52 3.19 3.78
N ALA A 156 -3.41 2.92 4.46
CA ALA A 156 -2.92 1.57 4.72
C ALA A 156 -2.55 1.47 6.20
N ASN A 157 -3.45 0.93 7.00
CA ASN A 157 -3.31 0.78 8.43
C ASN A 157 -2.93 -0.64 8.82
N VAL A 158 -2.26 -0.80 9.94
CA VAL A 158 -1.81 -2.10 10.48
C VAL A 158 -2.19 -2.25 11.94
N SER A 159 -2.33 -3.50 12.41
CA SER A 159 -2.70 -3.81 13.79
C SER A 159 -1.50 -3.77 14.76
N ALA A 160 -0.60 -2.82 14.55
CA ALA A 160 0.53 -2.54 15.44
C ALA A 160 0.78 -1.03 15.48
N PRO A 161 1.14 -0.45 16.63
CA PRO A 161 1.31 1.00 16.77
C PRO A 161 2.60 1.53 16.15
N VAL A 162 3.46 0.64 15.63
CA VAL A 162 4.74 0.97 15.01
C VAL A 162 4.93 0.22 13.70
N PHE A 163 5.71 0.82 12.80
CA PHE A 163 6.18 0.16 11.58
C PHE A 163 7.45 -0.66 11.87
N PHE A 164 7.85 -1.52 10.96
CA PHE A 164 8.98 -2.44 11.16
C PHE A 164 10.33 -1.89 10.66
N VAL A 165 10.36 -0.72 10.02
CA VAL A 165 11.60 -0.01 9.62
C VAL A 165 11.47 1.48 9.86
N ALA A 166 12.58 2.14 10.23
CA ALA A 166 12.67 3.58 10.43
C ALA A 166 13.08 4.33 9.15
N ARG A 167 13.72 3.63 8.21
CA ARG A 167 14.24 4.20 6.96
C ARG A 167 13.95 3.27 5.78
N PRO A 168 13.70 3.79 4.56
CA PRO A 168 13.43 2.99 3.36
C PRO A 168 14.54 1.99 3.02
N GLU A 169 15.79 2.34 3.28
CA GLU A 169 16.97 1.53 2.99
C GLU A 169 17.02 0.23 3.81
N GLN A 170 16.36 0.22 4.97
CA GLN A 170 16.27 -0.97 5.84
C GLN A 170 15.29 -2.02 5.30
N PHE A 171 14.36 -1.63 4.40
CA PHE A 171 13.26 -2.51 4.00
C PHE A 171 13.75 -3.78 3.30
N ALA A 172 14.55 -3.65 2.25
CA ALA A 172 15.06 -4.81 1.51
C ALA A 172 15.99 -5.69 2.36
N PRO A 173 16.99 -5.16 3.09
CA PRO A 173 17.80 -5.94 4.02
C PRO A 173 16.98 -6.62 5.13
N PHE A 174 15.93 -5.97 5.66
CA PHE A 174 15.02 -6.57 6.65
C PHE A 174 14.35 -7.84 6.11
N MET A 175 13.85 -7.81 4.87
CA MET A 175 13.22 -8.96 4.22
C MET A 175 14.27 -10.05 3.91
N GLN A 176 15.43 -9.66 3.39
CA GLN A 176 16.53 -10.58 3.05
C GLN A 176 17.05 -11.35 4.26
N ALA A 177 17.22 -10.68 5.42
CA ALA A 177 17.68 -11.33 6.65
C ALA A 177 16.67 -12.39 7.16
N ARG A 178 15.42 -12.34 6.72
CA ARG A 178 14.32 -13.27 7.09
C ARG A 178 14.00 -14.27 6.00
N THR A 179 14.64 -14.16 4.84
CA THR A 179 14.46 -15.11 3.74
C THR A 179 15.13 -16.43 4.10
N ALA A 180 14.42 -17.53 3.86
CA ALA A 180 14.94 -18.88 4.11
C ALA A 180 16.15 -19.17 3.21
N ASP A 181 17.20 -19.74 3.80
CA ASP A 181 18.30 -20.33 3.06
C ASP A 181 17.76 -21.56 2.31
N PRO A 182 18.01 -21.70 1.00
CA PRO A 182 17.54 -22.83 0.21
C PRO A 182 18.01 -24.21 0.72
N ALA A 183 19.18 -24.26 1.36
CA ALA A 183 19.75 -25.51 1.88
C ALA A 183 19.08 -25.98 3.18
N THR A 184 18.64 -25.04 4.03
CA THR A 184 18.11 -25.35 5.36
C THR A 184 16.60 -25.14 5.47
N GLY A 185 15.97 -24.40 4.53
CA GLY A 185 14.58 -23.99 4.57
C GLY A 185 14.26 -22.98 5.71
N LYS A 186 15.27 -22.44 6.38
CA LYS A 186 15.12 -21.49 7.51
C LYS A 186 16.01 -20.26 7.29
N PRO A 187 15.62 -19.10 7.84
CA PRO A 187 16.52 -17.93 7.85
C PRO A 187 17.85 -18.26 8.55
N ASP A 188 18.93 -17.69 8.04
CA ASP A 188 20.23 -17.77 8.66
C ASP A 188 20.23 -16.98 9.98
N PRO A 189 20.44 -17.64 11.14
CA PRO A 189 20.29 -16.99 12.44
C PRO A 189 21.37 -15.92 12.67
N GLU A 190 22.58 -16.09 12.14
CA GLU A 190 23.66 -15.11 12.32
C GLU A 190 23.40 -13.85 11.50
N LYS A 191 22.92 -13.99 10.26
CA LYS A 191 22.51 -12.83 9.43
C LYS A 191 21.34 -12.07 10.08
N LEU A 192 20.35 -12.81 10.60
CA LEU A 192 19.21 -12.21 11.27
C LEU A 192 19.63 -11.47 12.53
N LYS A 193 20.50 -12.08 13.34
CA LYS A 193 21.06 -11.47 14.57
C LYS A 193 21.86 -10.21 14.23
N ALA A 194 22.80 -10.28 13.31
CA ALA A 194 23.62 -9.14 12.88
C ALA A 194 22.76 -7.97 12.35
N PHE A 195 21.71 -8.27 11.55
CA PHE A 195 20.79 -7.24 11.09
C PHE A 195 20.03 -6.58 12.25
N ASN A 196 19.51 -7.36 13.20
CA ASN A 196 18.73 -6.85 14.32
C ASN A 196 19.61 -6.03 15.30
N GLU A 197 20.87 -6.43 15.51
CA GLU A 197 21.84 -5.68 16.33
C GLU A 197 22.20 -4.32 15.70
N ALA A 198 22.38 -4.30 14.36
CA ALA A 198 22.64 -3.07 13.63
C ALA A 198 21.38 -2.16 13.47
N ASN A 199 20.18 -2.70 13.63
CA ASN A 199 18.90 -2.00 13.41
C ASN A 199 17.89 -2.38 14.51
N PRO A 200 18.13 -2.05 15.78
CA PRO A 200 17.32 -2.54 16.92
C PRO A 200 15.85 -2.08 16.86
N GLU A 201 15.57 -0.91 16.27
CA GLU A 201 14.21 -0.39 16.09
C GLU A 201 13.33 -1.30 15.22
N THR A 202 13.94 -2.10 14.35
CA THR A 202 13.21 -3.04 13.47
C THR A 202 12.64 -4.26 14.21
N THR A 203 13.02 -4.45 15.45
CA THR A 203 12.51 -5.52 16.31
C THR A 203 11.22 -5.15 17.05
N LEU A 204 10.91 -3.83 17.16
CA LEU A 204 9.83 -3.31 18.01
C LEU A 204 8.44 -3.82 17.59
N GLN A 205 8.15 -3.86 16.28
CA GLN A 205 6.87 -4.39 15.81
C GLN A 205 6.72 -5.89 16.13
N GLY A 206 7.78 -6.68 15.91
CA GLY A 206 7.79 -8.11 16.27
C GLY A 206 7.60 -8.33 17.76
N ALA A 207 8.26 -7.53 18.60
CA ALA A 207 8.13 -7.58 20.06
C ALA A 207 6.70 -7.23 20.53
N PHE A 208 6.04 -6.27 19.88
CA PHE A 208 4.62 -5.98 20.13
C PHE A 208 3.73 -7.18 19.75
N LEU A 209 3.90 -7.71 18.54
CA LEU A 209 3.08 -8.81 18.01
C LEU A 209 3.27 -10.11 18.78
N SER A 210 4.45 -10.36 19.35
CA SER A 210 4.70 -11.57 20.15
C SER A 210 3.87 -11.60 21.45
N LYS A 211 3.50 -10.43 21.97
CA LYS A 211 2.71 -10.26 23.20
C LYS A 211 1.21 -10.05 22.90
N ALA A 212 0.88 -9.55 21.72
CA ALA A 212 -0.50 -9.29 21.32
C ALA A 212 -1.27 -10.60 21.13
N PRO A 213 -2.53 -10.69 21.56
CA PRO A 213 -3.37 -11.84 21.26
C PRO A 213 -3.64 -11.94 19.76
N ILE A 214 -3.86 -13.16 19.26
CA ILE A 214 -4.36 -13.36 17.91
C ILE A 214 -5.81 -12.87 17.88
N PRO A 215 -6.18 -11.91 17.00
CA PRO A 215 -7.54 -11.34 17.03
C PRO A 215 -8.58 -12.37 16.59
N ALA A 216 -9.70 -12.40 17.29
CA ALA A 216 -10.85 -13.24 16.98
C ALA A 216 -11.57 -12.81 15.68
N SER A 217 -11.40 -11.55 15.26
CA SER A 217 -11.98 -10.94 14.06
C SER A 217 -11.10 -9.82 13.51
N TYR A 218 -11.21 -9.55 12.22
CA TYR A 218 -10.74 -8.29 11.65
C TYR A 218 -11.44 -7.05 12.26
N ALA A 219 -12.66 -7.22 12.77
CA ALA A 219 -13.44 -6.16 13.38
C ALA A 219 -13.24 -6.06 14.92
N SER A 220 -12.31 -6.81 15.50
CA SER A 220 -12.04 -6.80 16.95
C SER A 220 -10.57 -6.51 17.27
N VAL A 221 -9.88 -5.75 16.43
CA VAL A 221 -8.49 -5.34 16.63
C VAL A 221 -8.32 -3.87 16.27
N ASN A 222 -7.46 -3.15 16.97
CA ASN A 222 -7.11 -1.78 16.64
C ASN A 222 -6.23 -1.72 15.39
N TYR A 223 -6.42 -0.67 14.58
CA TYR A 223 -5.59 -0.40 13.41
C TYR A 223 -4.96 0.98 13.50
N TRP A 224 -3.66 1.08 13.28
CA TRP A 224 -2.89 2.32 13.31
C TRP A 224 -2.39 2.73 11.94
N GLY A 225 -2.52 4.01 11.61
CA GLY A 225 -1.71 4.65 10.59
C GLY A 225 -0.43 5.14 11.26
N VAL A 226 0.62 4.35 11.18
CA VAL A 226 1.87 4.51 11.95
C VAL A 226 2.68 5.76 11.61
N ASN A 227 2.40 6.39 10.46
CA ASN A 227 3.05 7.62 9.99
C ASN A 227 2.31 8.86 10.54
N ALA A 228 3.01 10.00 10.57
CA ALA A 228 2.39 11.28 10.90
C ALA A 228 1.88 12.00 9.64
N PHE A 229 0.80 12.76 9.80
CA PHE A 229 0.18 13.57 8.74
C PHE A 229 -0.12 14.97 9.27
N GLU A 230 -0.03 15.97 8.40
CA GLU A 230 -0.40 17.35 8.70
C GLU A 230 -1.85 17.58 8.28
N PHE A 231 -2.71 17.90 9.23
CA PHE A 231 -4.08 18.33 8.99
C PHE A 231 -4.14 19.86 8.99
N THR A 232 -4.75 20.44 7.97
CA THR A 232 -4.92 21.91 7.85
C THR A 232 -6.40 22.21 7.74
N ASN A 233 -6.90 23.01 8.68
CA ASN A 233 -8.30 23.41 8.75
C ASN A 233 -8.65 24.56 7.79
N ALA A 234 -9.92 24.98 7.79
CA ALA A 234 -10.41 26.06 6.93
C ALA A 234 -9.82 27.45 7.27
N LYS A 235 -9.22 27.60 8.45
CA LYS A 235 -8.53 28.83 8.89
C LYS A 235 -7.02 28.80 8.55
N ASN A 236 -6.53 27.78 7.84
CA ASN A 236 -5.13 27.50 7.57
C ASN A 236 -4.27 27.23 8.83
N GLU A 237 -4.92 26.76 9.92
CA GLU A 237 -4.21 26.29 11.09
C GLU A 237 -3.84 24.81 10.85
N SER A 238 -2.57 24.44 11.11
CA SER A 238 -2.06 23.09 10.88
C SER A 238 -1.74 22.38 12.19
N GLN A 239 -2.04 21.07 12.21
CA GLN A 239 -1.74 20.17 13.32
C GLN A 239 -1.22 18.85 12.77
N PHE A 240 -0.08 18.38 13.25
CA PHE A 240 0.37 17.01 12.99
C PHE A 240 -0.41 16.02 13.84
N VAL A 241 -0.81 14.91 13.21
CA VAL A 241 -1.59 13.84 13.83
C VAL A 241 -1.05 12.47 13.44
N ARG A 242 -1.28 11.48 14.31
CA ARG A 242 -1.32 10.05 13.95
C ARG A 242 -2.72 9.56 14.21
N TRP A 243 -3.20 8.65 13.39
CA TRP A 243 -4.55 8.14 13.53
C TRP A 243 -4.60 6.65 13.87
N HIS A 244 -5.73 6.26 14.44
CA HIS A 244 -6.10 4.88 14.63
C HIS A 244 -7.60 4.66 14.49
N PHE A 245 -7.96 3.44 14.13
CA PHE A 245 -9.33 2.96 14.07
C PHE A 245 -9.54 2.00 15.24
N LEU A 246 -10.43 2.37 16.15
CA LEU A 246 -10.76 1.61 17.35
C LEU A 246 -12.10 0.91 17.13
N PRO A 247 -12.19 -0.45 17.21
CA PRO A 247 -13.45 -1.14 17.03
C PRO A 247 -14.44 -0.76 18.15
N GLU A 248 -15.66 -0.37 17.78
CA GLU A 248 -16.71 -0.02 18.78
C GLU A 248 -17.10 -1.21 19.64
N ALA A 249 -17.02 -2.42 19.11
CA ALA A 249 -17.26 -3.66 19.86
C ALA A 249 -16.10 -4.05 20.78
N GLY A 250 -15.02 -3.24 20.84
CA GLY A 250 -13.81 -3.53 21.59
C GLY A 250 -12.89 -4.55 20.92
N THR A 251 -11.74 -4.76 21.54
CA THR A 251 -10.75 -5.74 21.08
C THR A 251 -11.00 -7.10 21.73
N VAL A 252 -10.99 -8.16 20.90
CA VAL A 252 -11.17 -9.54 21.36
C VAL A 252 -10.07 -10.41 20.74
N GLY A 253 -9.30 -11.05 21.60
CA GLY A 253 -8.28 -12.04 21.21
C GLY A 253 -8.77 -13.47 21.46
N LEU A 254 -8.22 -14.41 20.70
CA LEU A 254 -8.41 -15.84 20.92
C LEU A 254 -7.54 -16.34 22.07
N THR A 255 -8.08 -17.24 22.86
CA THR A 255 -7.30 -18.06 23.82
C THR A 255 -6.44 -19.10 23.10
N ASP A 256 -5.46 -19.66 23.78
CA ASP A 256 -4.61 -20.71 23.20
C ASP A 256 -5.40 -21.98 22.85
N GLU A 257 -6.47 -22.28 23.58
CA GLU A 257 -7.39 -23.40 23.30
C GLU A 257 -8.21 -23.13 22.03
N GLU A 258 -8.77 -21.94 21.88
CA GLU A 258 -9.51 -21.56 20.69
C GLU A 258 -8.61 -21.57 19.45
N ILE A 259 -7.38 -21.08 19.55
CA ILE A 259 -6.41 -21.10 18.44
C ILE A 259 -6.15 -22.52 17.93
N LYS A 260 -6.10 -23.51 18.81
CA LYS A 260 -5.88 -24.92 18.43
C LYS A 260 -7.01 -25.47 17.55
N THR A 261 -8.24 -25.07 17.83
CA THR A 261 -9.45 -25.58 17.15
C THR A 261 -9.88 -24.77 15.93
N MET A 262 -9.46 -23.50 15.84
CA MET A 262 -9.81 -22.63 14.69
C MET A 262 -9.17 -23.13 13.40
N PRO A 263 -9.85 -23.02 12.24
CA PRO A 263 -9.23 -23.24 10.93
C PRO A 263 -8.19 -22.13 10.62
N ASP A 264 -7.31 -22.39 9.65
CA ASP A 264 -6.23 -21.45 9.27
C ASP A 264 -6.72 -20.23 8.48
N ASP A 265 -8.00 -20.18 8.11
CA ASP A 265 -8.64 -19.15 7.29
C ASP A 265 -9.94 -18.61 7.90
N PHE A 266 -10.04 -18.57 9.22
CA PHE A 266 -11.27 -18.24 9.94
C PHE A 266 -11.69 -16.77 9.84
N LEU A 267 -10.74 -15.83 9.70
CA LEU A 267 -11.02 -14.39 9.81
C LEU A 267 -12.00 -13.87 8.76
N VAL A 268 -11.93 -14.39 7.53
CA VAL A 268 -12.84 -13.95 6.46
C VAL A 268 -14.25 -14.47 6.69
N ALA A 269 -14.39 -15.72 7.09
CA ALA A 269 -15.69 -16.34 7.40
C ALA A 269 -16.34 -15.64 8.61
N GLU A 270 -15.55 -15.34 9.65
CA GLU A 270 -16.00 -14.59 10.82
C GLU A 270 -16.49 -13.20 10.46
N LEU A 271 -15.69 -12.43 9.68
CA LEU A 271 -16.07 -11.08 9.27
C LEU A 271 -17.37 -11.07 8.45
N ARG A 272 -17.55 -12.02 7.52
CA ARG A 272 -18.78 -12.16 6.75
C ARG A 272 -19.99 -12.44 7.65
N LYS A 273 -19.85 -13.39 8.57
CA LYS A 273 -20.91 -13.73 9.53
C LYS A 273 -21.27 -12.53 10.40
N ARG A 274 -20.27 -11.82 10.90
CA ARG A 274 -20.45 -10.63 11.75
C ARG A 274 -21.19 -9.52 11.00
N VAL A 275 -20.70 -9.13 9.82
CA VAL A 275 -21.28 -8.04 9.04
C VAL A 275 -22.67 -8.37 8.52
N ALA A 276 -22.96 -9.65 8.22
CA ALA A 276 -24.31 -10.09 7.87
C ALA A 276 -25.31 -9.98 9.05
N ALA A 277 -24.82 -10.15 10.29
CA ALA A 277 -25.66 -9.99 11.47
C ALA A 277 -25.83 -8.50 11.88
N SER A 278 -24.75 -7.72 11.80
CA SER A 278 -24.73 -6.28 12.12
C SER A 278 -23.48 -5.64 11.54
N PRO A 279 -23.56 -4.42 10.99
CA PRO A 279 -22.38 -3.69 10.51
C PRO A 279 -21.29 -3.59 11.58
N ALA A 280 -20.04 -3.76 11.17
CA ALA A 280 -18.88 -3.54 12.04
C ALA A 280 -18.48 -2.06 12.00
N ALA A 281 -18.26 -1.45 13.16
CA ALA A 281 -17.96 -0.04 13.24
C ALA A 281 -16.66 0.24 14.01
N PHE A 282 -16.00 1.33 13.62
CA PHE A 282 -14.75 1.80 14.21
C PHE A 282 -14.84 3.30 14.48
N ASN A 283 -14.41 3.72 15.65
CA ASN A 283 -14.12 5.12 15.91
C ASN A 283 -12.80 5.50 15.23
N PHE A 284 -12.84 6.52 14.39
CA PHE A 284 -11.65 7.10 13.79
C PHE A 284 -11.14 8.20 14.72
N THR A 285 -10.01 7.93 15.36
CA THR A 285 -9.40 8.79 16.37
C THR A 285 -8.04 9.26 15.89
N VAL A 286 -7.69 10.49 16.20
CA VAL A 286 -6.36 11.06 15.97
C VAL A 286 -5.71 11.43 17.29
N GLN A 287 -4.44 11.13 17.41
CA GLN A 287 -3.54 11.61 18.46
C GLN A 287 -2.87 12.88 17.96
N LEU A 288 -2.95 13.97 18.71
CA LEU A 288 -2.38 15.28 18.34
C LEU A 288 -0.92 15.35 18.76
N ALA A 289 -0.04 15.70 17.83
CA ALA A 289 1.38 15.88 18.08
C ALA A 289 1.66 17.09 18.96
N GLU A 290 2.65 16.96 19.83
CA GLU A 290 3.33 18.08 20.48
C GLU A 290 4.70 18.33 19.81
N ARG A 291 5.33 19.46 20.14
CA ARG A 291 6.58 19.93 19.52
C ARG A 291 7.73 18.91 19.59
N SER A 292 7.78 18.08 20.65
CA SER A 292 8.83 17.08 20.85
C SER A 292 8.61 15.75 20.15
N ASP A 293 7.45 15.55 19.51
CA ASP A 293 7.11 14.26 18.93
C ASP A 293 7.85 13.97 17.62
N GLN A 294 8.22 12.72 17.44
CA GLN A 294 8.86 12.25 16.22
C GLN A 294 7.83 12.15 15.07
N LEU A 295 8.00 12.99 14.06
CA LEU A 295 7.10 13.04 12.90
C LEU A 295 7.58 12.20 11.72
N THR A 296 8.85 11.76 11.73
CA THR A 296 9.55 11.15 10.60
C THR A 296 10.06 9.73 10.85
N ASP A 297 9.81 9.20 12.05
CA ASP A 297 10.20 7.84 12.42
C ASP A 297 8.95 7.03 12.81
N PRO A 298 8.47 6.12 11.94
CA PRO A 298 7.26 5.34 12.20
C PRO A 298 7.49 4.17 13.16
N THR A 299 8.71 3.92 13.61
CA THR A 299 9.03 2.91 14.65
C THR A 299 8.89 3.46 16.08
N LYS A 300 8.67 4.77 16.23
CA LYS A 300 8.49 5.43 17.53
C LYS A 300 7.01 5.66 17.80
N VAL A 301 6.52 5.20 18.93
CA VAL A 301 5.19 5.58 19.44
C VAL A 301 5.26 6.99 20.02
N TRP A 302 4.15 7.73 19.94
CA TRP A 302 3.99 8.95 20.70
C TRP A 302 3.53 8.61 22.12
N PRO A 303 3.80 9.47 23.11
CA PRO A 303 3.35 9.25 24.49
C PRO A 303 1.83 9.06 24.57
N ASN A 304 1.38 8.13 25.41
CA ASN A 304 -0.05 7.88 25.63
C ASN A 304 -0.78 9.08 26.27
N SER A 305 -0.03 10.04 26.83
CA SER A 305 -0.57 11.29 27.37
C SER A 305 -0.96 12.31 26.30
N ARG A 306 -0.66 12.07 25.01
CA ARG A 306 -1.07 12.99 23.94
C ARG A 306 -2.59 13.02 23.85
N LYS A 307 -3.12 14.22 23.58
CA LYS A 307 -4.57 14.40 23.39
C LYS A 307 -5.04 13.57 22.21
N GLU A 308 -6.07 12.77 22.45
CA GLU A 308 -6.78 12.01 21.44
C GLU A 308 -8.14 12.67 21.13
N VAL A 309 -8.51 12.68 19.87
CA VAL A 309 -9.75 13.30 19.39
C VAL A 309 -10.43 12.33 18.42
N SER A 310 -11.65 11.92 18.72
CA SER A 310 -12.49 11.18 17.76
C SER A 310 -12.98 12.14 16.68
N ILE A 311 -12.65 11.84 15.41
CA ILE A 311 -12.91 12.71 14.26
C ILE A 311 -13.96 12.14 13.30
N GLY A 312 -14.52 10.96 13.61
CA GLY A 312 -15.58 10.35 12.83
C GLY A 312 -15.73 8.86 13.10
N ARG A 313 -16.65 8.26 12.36
CA ARG A 313 -17.05 6.86 12.48
C ARG A 313 -16.97 6.16 11.13
N LEU A 314 -16.20 5.08 11.06
CA LEU A 314 -16.16 4.16 9.91
C LEU A 314 -17.14 3.01 10.18
N VAL A 315 -17.99 2.69 9.21
CA VAL A 315 -18.91 1.56 9.25
C VAL A 315 -18.65 0.65 8.07
N ILE A 316 -18.46 -0.63 8.32
CA ILE A 316 -18.34 -1.69 7.32
C ILE A 316 -19.65 -2.47 7.32
N ASP A 317 -20.40 -2.38 6.22
CA ASP A 317 -21.73 -2.95 6.05
C ASP A 317 -21.81 -4.01 4.92
N GLY A 318 -20.72 -4.23 4.20
CA GLY A 318 -20.62 -5.25 3.15
C GLY A 318 -19.26 -5.94 3.13
N VAL A 319 -19.25 -7.24 2.83
CA VAL A 319 -18.03 -8.05 2.63
C VAL A 319 -18.19 -8.85 1.34
N ALA A 320 -17.19 -8.81 0.46
CA ALA A 320 -17.23 -9.53 -0.80
C ALA A 320 -17.44 -11.05 -0.60
N PRO A 321 -18.28 -11.70 -1.44
CA PRO A 321 -18.62 -13.12 -1.24
C PRO A 321 -17.46 -14.08 -1.58
N GLY A 322 -16.50 -13.64 -2.40
CA GLY A 322 -15.36 -14.45 -2.86
C GLY A 322 -14.01 -13.78 -2.63
N VAL A 323 -12.99 -14.36 -3.24
CA VAL A 323 -11.67 -13.75 -3.42
C VAL A 323 -11.79 -12.75 -4.56
N GLY A 324 -11.26 -11.54 -4.38
CA GLY A 324 -11.38 -10.46 -5.35
C GLY A 324 -12.45 -9.43 -4.97
N GLY A 325 -12.81 -8.57 -5.92
CA GLY A 325 -13.77 -7.48 -5.74
C GLY A 325 -13.17 -6.12 -6.09
N SER A 326 -13.97 -5.05 -5.89
CA SER A 326 -13.61 -3.67 -6.28
C SER A 326 -12.29 -3.17 -5.69
N CYS A 327 -11.89 -3.68 -4.53
CA CYS A 327 -10.64 -3.28 -3.87
C CYS A 327 -9.37 -3.80 -4.56
N GLU A 328 -9.45 -4.82 -5.44
CA GLU A 328 -8.25 -5.43 -6.00
C GLU A 328 -7.50 -4.53 -7.00
N LEU A 329 -8.18 -3.61 -7.66
CA LEU A 329 -7.54 -2.64 -8.56
C LEU A 329 -6.98 -1.42 -7.82
N ILE A 330 -7.29 -1.25 -6.53
CA ILE A 330 -6.84 -0.12 -5.73
C ILE A 330 -5.45 -0.42 -5.15
N THR A 331 -4.53 0.53 -5.26
CA THR A 331 -3.19 0.42 -4.66
C THR A 331 -3.20 0.65 -3.16
N PHE A 332 -4.17 1.41 -2.64
CA PHE A 332 -4.21 1.93 -1.27
C PHE A 332 -2.94 2.70 -0.90
N ASN A 333 -2.56 3.61 -1.78
CA ASN A 333 -1.36 4.43 -1.64
C ASN A 333 -1.54 5.45 -0.50
N PRO A 334 -0.78 5.35 0.62
CA PRO A 334 -0.99 6.21 1.79
C PRO A 334 -0.60 7.69 1.58
N VAL A 335 -0.05 8.05 0.42
CA VAL A 335 0.18 9.44 0.04
C VAL A 335 -0.83 9.97 -0.98
N ALA A 336 -1.86 9.19 -1.33
CA ALA A 336 -3.03 9.69 -2.05
C ALA A 336 -3.99 10.32 -1.03
N LEU A 337 -3.82 11.62 -0.82
CA LEU A 337 -4.44 12.40 0.25
C LEU A 337 -5.34 13.50 -0.34
N PRO A 338 -6.47 13.84 0.31
CA PRO A 338 -7.35 14.90 -0.12
C PRO A 338 -6.82 16.27 0.32
N LYS A 339 -7.45 17.34 -0.20
CA LYS A 339 -7.22 18.69 0.29
C LYS A 339 -7.35 18.77 1.82
N GLY A 340 -6.48 19.56 2.47
CA GLY A 340 -6.47 19.72 3.93
C GLY A 340 -5.75 18.62 4.70
N ILE A 341 -5.11 17.66 3.98
CA ILE A 341 -4.25 16.62 4.57
C ILE A 341 -2.98 16.49 3.75
N LYS A 342 -1.82 16.48 4.42
CA LYS A 342 -0.51 16.28 3.79
C LYS A 342 0.30 15.21 4.54
N PRO A 343 1.21 14.50 3.86
CA PRO A 343 2.14 13.62 4.55
C PRO A 343 3.15 14.44 5.36
N SER A 344 3.64 13.88 6.45
CA SER A 344 4.87 14.41 7.07
C SER A 344 6.08 14.12 6.18
N GLN A 345 7.25 14.64 6.57
CA GLN A 345 8.52 14.34 5.90
C GLN A 345 9.10 12.97 6.30
N ASP A 346 8.25 12.03 6.71
CA ASP A 346 8.65 10.65 6.99
C ASP A 346 9.13 9.97 5.68
N PRO A 347 10.42 9.62 5.59
CA PRO A 347 10.99 9.05 4.37
C PRO A 347 10.38 7.67 4.04
N VAL A 348 9.95 6.91 5.06
CA VAL A 348 9.27 5.62 4.87
C VAL A 348 7.90 5.83 4.23
N LEU A 349 7.13 6.82 4.71
CA LEU A 349 5.83 7.16 4.14
C LEU A 349 5.95 7.58 2.68
N LEU A 350 6.87 8.51 2.39
CA LEU A 350 7.06 9.06 1.05
C LEU A 350 7.58 8.00 0.04
N ALA A 351 8.39 7.05 0.51
CA ALA A 351 8.91 5.97 -0.33
C ALA A 351 7.86 4.91 -0.70
N ARG A 352 6.66 4.90 -0.09
CA ARG A 352 5.66 3.84 -0.31
C ARG A 352 4.96 3.91 -1.66
N ALA A 353 4.83 5.08 -2.26
CA ALA A 353 4.05 5.27 -3.49
C ALA A 353 4.50 4.35 -4.65
N THR A 354 5.79 4.38 -4.98
CA THR A 354 6.34 3.65 -6.13
C THR A 354 6.29 2.11 -5.99
N PRO A 355 6.68 1.50 -4.86
CA PRO A 355 6.53 0.05 -4.66
C PRO A 355 5.09 -0.45 -4.78
N TYR A 356 4.09 0.35 -4.39
CA TYR A 356 2.67 -0.02 -4.55
C TYR A 356 2.26 -0.12 -6.02
N VAL A 357 2.71 0.82 -6.86
CA VAL A 357 2.48 0.80 -8.31
C VAL A 357 3.19 -0.40 -8.96
N ILE A 358 4.46 -0.64 -8.61
CA ILE A 358 5.21 -1.80 -9.12
C ILE A 358 4.53 -3.12 -8.72
N SER A 359 4.09 -3.24 -7.47
CA SER A 359 3.36 -4.42 -7.00
C SER A 359 2.05 -4.62 -7.77
N LEU A 360 1.33 -3.54 -8.11
CA LEU A 360 0.12 -3.62 -8.94
C LEU A 360 0.46 -4.08 -10.36
N SER A 361 1.43 -3.46 -11.01
CA SER A 361 1.83 -3.79 -12.40
C SER A 361 2.28 -5.25 -12.55
N ARG A 362 2.94 -5.81 -11.52
CA ARG A 362 3.40 -7.20 -11.53
C ARG A 362 2.30 -8.23 -11.29
N ARG A 363 1.21 -7.85 -10.60
CA ARG A 363 0.12 -8.81 -10.31
C ARG A 363 -1.00 -8.81 -11.34
N LEU A 364 -1.27 -7.68 -12.03
CA LEU A 364 -2.37 -7.58 -12.98
C LEU A 364 -2.25 -8.54 -14.17
N PRO A 365 -1.07 -8.72 -14.80
CA PRO A 365 -0.92 -9.69 -15.89
C PRO A 365 -1.12 -11.15 -15.45
N ASP A 366 -0.84 -11.43 -14.18
CA ASP A 366 -0.90 -12.78 -13.59
C ASP A 366 -2.26 -13.10 -12.97
N ALA A 367 -3.22 -12.15 -12.99
CA ALA A 367 -4.55 -12.38 -12.43
C ALA A 367 -5.32 -13.40 -13.28
N PRO A 368 -6.07 -14.34 -12.66
CA PRO A 368 -6.97 -15.23 -13.42
C PRO A 368 -7.95 -14.38 -14.23
N LYS A 369 -8.08 -14.73 -15.52
CA LYS A 369 -9.03 -14.07 -16.44
C LYS A 369 -10.45 -14.52 -16.16
#